data_bd6662953266c579ef3781b2e48e5dc9
#
_entry.id   bd6662953266c579ef3781b2e48e5dc9
#
_cell.length_a   1.000
_cell.length_b   1.000
_cell.length_c   1.000
_cell.angle_alpha   90.00
_cell.angle_beta   90.00
_cell.angle_gamma   90.00
#
_symmetry.space_group_name_H-M   'P 1'
#
loop_
_entity.id
_entity.type
_entity.pdbx_description
1 polymer ?
#
loop_
_entity_poly.entity_id
_entity_poly.type
_entity_poly.pdbx_seq_one_letter_code
_entity_poly.pdbx_strand_id
1 'polypeptide(L)'
;QFELSISHRPYSPKPLETQLTEALELLIAEQPSGDVLAFLPGAAEIRRAMRESQAIARRADLLVLPLHGDLTPAEQDRAVTPASQRKVILATNVAESSVTVEGVTAVIDSGLARIATYSQWTGLPTLHLGRVSKASAKQRAGRAGRTGPGRVLRLYTVEDYLRRPEHDEPEIARSDLSQLALTLRAMSVDQIDWLDAPPAASVERAESLLDRLGATPDYPHAAPDTSAYAAFSKENRTGLTDSNKPNRKSGTGAMVQQLARYPLHPRLSRILTAAMERGVGEDGCVAAAVLGSGARSEKNDLLAAIDADQDYRTRQQAEQLRRIARPPRQAKHDDDALLMSILAGFPDRVARRRAGNQVLLSTGGSAEVSGETPHYEFMVAVDAEDRKDKPLPLIRMTARIEPEWLIELFPDRVREQSGVEWNRQTERVEAVSALLYDELVIQESRGAMPDAEAAAQLLAQKALEAGIDRFVDTRALDEFLARVEFAGVEAPNVPQELREMCLGLRSFNELKSTAEHFVTTLERKMGTRQLNEVAPARIRLPSGRETRVHYEPGKPPWIASRLQDFFGMRETPRIGSQRTPVVVHLLAPNQRAVQTTTDLAGFWERLYPQVRRELMRRYPRHSWPERP
;
A
#
# COMPACT_ATOMS: atom_id res chain seq x y z
N GLN A 1 -30.88 7.81 45.37
CA GLN A 1 -31.58 7.35 44.16
C GLN A 1 -32.87 6.66 44.59
N PHE A 2 -33.95 6.99 43.90
CA PHE A 2 -35.21 6.29 44.08
C PHE A 2 -35.21 4.94 43.35
N GLU A 3 -36.21 4.11 43.66
CA GLU A 3 -36.38 2.79 43.03
C GLU A 3 -36.63 2.91 41.51
N LEU A 4 -35.98 1.99 40.74
CA LEU A 4 -36.11 1.92 39.31
C LEU A 4 -36.79 0.64 38.86
N SER A 5 -37.91 0.76 38.17
CA SER A 5 -38.53 -0.36 37.47
C SER A 5 -37.97 -0.48 36.05
N ILE A 6 -37.12 -1.48 35.82
CA ILE A 6 -36.43 -1.71 34.53
C ILE A 6 -37.07 -2.87 33.80
N SER A 7 -37.48 -2.67 32.56
CA SER A 7 -37.95 -3.73 31.68
C SER A 7 -37.23 -3.74 30.34
N HIS A 8 -37.17 -4.89 29.72
CA HIS A 8 -36.54 -5.13 28.43
C HIS A 8 -37.59 -5.48 27.37
N ARG A 9 -37.42 -5.01 26.14
CA ARG A 9 -38.25 -5.37 25.01
C ARG A 9 -37.71 -6.65 24.35
N PRO A 10 -38.58 -7.47 23.79
CA PRO A 10 -38.15 -8.55 22.92
C PRO A 10 -37.43 -8.00 21.68
N TYR A 11 -36.64 -8.84 21.02
CA TYR A 11 -36.00 -8.45 19.75
C TYR A 11 -37.07 -8.00 18.74
N SER A 12 -36.80 -6.91 18.05
CA SER A 12 -37.65 -6.39 16.98
C SER A 12 -36.84 -6.01 15.76
N PRO A 13 -37.23 -6.44 14.54
CA PRO A 13 -36.60 -6.04 13.28
C PRO A 13 -37.09 -4.65 12.80
N LYS A 14 -38.03 -4.01 13.50
CA LYS A 14 -38.56 -2.71 13.13
C LYS A 14 -37.49 -1.60 13.22
N PRO A 15 -37.59 -0.52 12.43
CA PRO A 15 -36.75 0.66 12.57
C PRO A 15 -36.72 1.17 14.01
N LEU A 16 -35.60 1.75 14.43
CA LEU A 16 -35.40 2.21 15.81
C LEU A 16 -36.43 3.27 16.21
N GLU A 17 -36.75 4.19 15.30
CA GLU A 17 -37.76 5.24 15.47
C GLU A 17 -39.15 4.66 15.74
N THR A 18 -39.53 3.59 15.06
CA THR A 18 -40.83 2.89 15.29
C THR A 18 -40.83 2.19 16.66
N GLN A 19 -39.72 1.50 17.02
CA GLN A 19 -39.58 0.88 18.34
C GLN A 19 -39.68 1.91 19.48
N LEU A 20 -39.07 3.09 19.28
CA LEU A 20 -39.13 4.18 20.24
C LEU A 20 -40.55 4.71 20.40
N THR A 21 -41.28 4.91 19.29
CA THR A 21 -42.69 5.40 19.33
C THR A 21 -43.59 4.40 20.04
N GLU A 22 -43.48 3.10 19.79
CA GLU A 22 -44.18 2.06 20.51
C GLU A 22 -43.87 2.04 22.02
N ALA A 23 -42.58 2.24 22.37
CA ALA A 23 -42.14 2.35 23.75
C ALA A 23 -42.70 3.58 24.45
N LEU A 24 -42.75 4.69 23.72
CA LEU A 24 -43.33 5.95 24.21
C LEU A 24 -44.82 5.80 24.50
N GLU A 25 -45.58 5.14 23.62
CA GLU A 25 -47.00 4.84 23.84
C GLU A 25 -47.22 4.04 25.12
N LEU A 26 -46.42 3.00 25.35
CA LEU A 26 -46.50 2.19 26.56
C LEU A 26 -46.22 3.04 27.83
N LEU A 27 -45.13 3.84 27.80
CA LEU A 27 -44.76 4.68 28.97
C LEU A 27 -45.81 5.72 29.27
N ILE A 28 -46.46 6.34 28.26
CA ILE A 28 -47.50 7.33 28.47
C ILE A 28 -48.73 6.66 29.09
N ALA A 29 -49.08 5.44 28.69
CA ALA A 29 -50.22 4.69 29.25
C ALA A 29 -49.93 4.23 30.70
N GLU A 30 -48.71 3.83 31.03
CA GLU A 30 -48.32 3.33 32.34
C GLU A 30 -48.04 4.48 33.34
N GLN A 31 -47.50 5.60 32.87
CA GLN A 31 -47.06 6.73 33.67
C GLN A 31 -47.53 8.04 33.08
N PRO A 32 -48.65 8.62 33.54
CA PRO A 32 -49.21 9.82 32.94
C PRO A 32 -48.48 11.14 33.31
N SER A 33 -47.51 11.11 34.21
CA SER A 33 -46.82 12.32 34.70
C SER A 33 -45.28 12.18 34.61
N GLY A 34 -44.60 13.34 34.56
CA GLY A 34 -43.14 13.47 34.46
C GLY A 34 -42.62 13.33 33.03
N ASP A 35 -41.44 13.85 32.80
CA ASP A 35 -40.78 13.87 31.49
C ASP A 35 -40.17 12.52 31.08
N VAL A 36 -40.08 12.29 29.78
CA VAL A 36 -39.44 11.09 29.20
C VAL A 36 -38.13 11.48 28.56
N LEU A 37 -37.04 10.78 28.90
CA LEU A 37 -35.74 10.93 28.27
C LEU A 37 -35.44 9.67 27.42
N ALA A 38 -35.26 9.83 26.12
CA ALA A 38 -34.96 8.76 25.19
C ALA A 38 -33.53 8.86 24.66
N PHE A 39 -32.71 7.84 24.87
CA PHE A 39 -31.33 7.75 24.38
C PHE A 39 -31.28 7.14 22.98
N LEU A 40 -30.78 7.94 22.01
CA LEU A 40 -30.60 7.59 20.61
C LEU A 40 -29.14 7.77 20.18
N PRO A 41 -28.65 7.05 19.15
CA PRO A 41 -27.23 7.06 18.82
C PRO A 41 -26.75 8.37 18.19
N GLY A 42 -27.59 9.14 17.49
CA GLY A 42 -27.14 10.35 16.82
C GLY A 42 -28.26 11.29 16.36
N ALA A 43 -27.86 12.46 15.84
CA ALA A 43 -28.79 13.52 15.40
C ALA A 43 -29.71 13.08 14.24
N ALA A 44 -29.23 12.19 13.35
CA ALA A 44 -30.07 11.65 12.26
C ALA A 44 -31.20 10.77 12.79
N GLU A 45 -30.90 9.89 13.74
CA GLU A 45 -31.86 9.04 14.43
C GLU A 45 -32.86 9.88 15.23
N ILE A 46 -32.37 10.93 15.91
CA ILE A 46 -33.22 11.90 16.63
C ILE A 46 -34.21 12.54 15.67
N ARG A 47 -33.75 13.08 14.52
CA ARG A 47 -34.65 13.71 13.53
C ARG A 47 -35.72 12.74 12.98
N ARG A 48 -35.35 11.45 12.74
CA ARG A 48 -36.34 10.44 12.31
C ARG A 48 -37.34 10.13 13.42
N ALA A 49 -36.87 9.94 14.64
CA ALA A 49 -37.72 9.69 15.79
C ALA A 49 -38.66 10.88 16.11
N MET A 50 -38.21 12.14 15.97
CA MET A 50 -39.06 13.31 16.10
C MET A 50 -40.23 13.30 15.10
N ARG A 51 -39.97 12.96 13.83
CA ARG A 51 -41.01 12.85 12.79
C ARG A 51 -42.01 11.75 13.09
N GLU A 52 -41.53 10.57 13.46
CA GLU A 52 -42.36 9.38 13.74
C GLU A 52 -43.21 9.62 14.99
N SER A 53 -42.71 10.33 15.99
CA SER A 53 -43.43 10.62 17.26
C SER A 53 -44.44 11.75 17.16
N GLN A 54 -44.61 12.47 16.04
CA GLN A 54 -45.51 13.64 15.92
C GLN A 54 -46.98 13.28 16.19
N ALA A 55 -47.45 12.11 15.73
CA ALA A 55 -48.83 11.69 15.91
C ALA A 55 -49.17 11.49 17.40
N ILE A 56 -48.29 10.78 18.12
CA ILE A 56 -48.47 10.57 19.57
C ILE A 56 -48.27 11.85 20.35
N ALA A 57 -47.30 12.70 19.95
CA ALA A 57 -47.07 13.98 20.60
C ALA A 57 -48.32 14.87 20.59
N ARG A 58 -49.00 14.97 19.45
CA ARG A 58 -50.27 15.72 19.32
C ARG A 58 -51.41 15.12 20.15
N ARG A 59 -51.54 13.77 20.13
CA ARG A 59 -52.61 13.07 20.84
C ARG A 59 -52.49 13.16 22.37
N ALA A 60 -51.26 13.15 22.87
CA ALA A 60 -50.96 13.11 24.29
C ALA A 60 -50.44 14.46 24.84
N ASP A 61 -50.54 15.53 24.07
CA ASP A 61 -50.07 16.88 24.40
C ASP A 61 -48.62 16.91 24.94
N LEU A 62 -47.69 16.38 24.14
CA LEU A 62 -46.29 16.26 24.48
C LEU A 62 -45.42 17.25 23.70
N LEU A 63 -44.43 17.83 24.38
CA LEU A 63 -43.39 18.65 23.78
C LEU A 63 -42.17 17.79 23.47
N VAL A 64 -41.97 17.43 22.17
CA VAL A 64 -40.83 16.63 21.74
C VAL A 64 -39.65 17.54 21.39
N LEU A 65 -38.53 17.37 22.10
CA LEU A 65 -37.34 18.22 21.99
C LEU A 65 -36.09 17.38 21.70
N PRO A 66 -35.21 17.80 20.78
CA PRO A 66 -33.90 17.18 20.59
C PRO A 66 -32.90 17.66 21.65
N LEU A 67 -31.88 16.82 21.97
CA LEU A 67 -30.76 17.16 22.82
C LEU A 67 -29.48 16.45 22.32
N HIS A 68 -28.65 17.19 21.58
CA HIS A 68 -27.35 16.70 21.08
C HIS A 68 -26.37 17.84 20.90
N GLY A 69 -25.09 17.53 20.72
CA GLY A 69 -24.00 18.50 20.71
C GLY A 69 -24.02 19.54 19.57
N ASP A 70 -24.74 19.25 18.47
CA ASP A 70 -24.80 20.17 17.30
C ASP A 70 -25.88 21.25 17.40
N LEU A 71 -26.66 21.23 18.47
CA LEU A 71 -27.70 22.23 18.71
C LEU A 71 -27.10 23.53 19.23
N THR A 72 -27.78 24.65 18.95
CA THR A 72 -27.46 25.95 19.55
C THR A 72 -27.69 25.91 21.06
N PRO A 73 -27.01 26.76 21.87
CA PRO A 73 -27.24 26.82 23.29
C PRO A 73 -28.72 27.07 23.66
N ALA A 74 -29.42 27.91 22.92
CA ALA A 74 -30.84 28.18 23.15
C ALA A 74 -31.75 26.97 22.93
N GLU A 75 -31.41 26.12 21.95
CA GLU A 75 -32.15 24.87 21.72
C GLU A 75 -31.84 23.82 22.81
N GLN A 76 -30.60 23.74 23.27
CA GLN A 76 -30.21 22.87 24.39
C GLN A 76 -30.91 23.32 25.68
N ASP A 77 -30.93 24.62 25.96
CA ASP A 77 -31.61 25.20 27.14
C ASP A 77 -33.11 24.86 27.15
N ARG A 78 -33.77 24.89 26.00
CA ARG A 78 -35.20 24.49 25.91
C ARG A 78 -35.43 23.04 26.31
N ALA A 79 -34.49 22.15 26.01
CA ALA A 79 -34.61 20.73 26.36
C ALA A 79 -34.44 20.49 27.87
N VAL A 80 -33.55 21.23 28.54
CA VAL A 80 -33.23 21.04 29.95
C VAL A 80 -34.09 21.87 30.92
N THR A 81 -34.55 23.04 30.51
CA THR A 81 -35.39 23.92 31.33
C THR A 81 -36.79 23.32 31.57
N PRO A 82 -37.36 23.38 32.79
CA PRO A 82 -38.73 22.94 33.04
C PRO A 82 -39.75 23.62 32.13
N ALA A 83 -40.77 22.88 31.70
CA ALA A 83 -41.86 23.38 30.89
C ALA A 83 -43.22 23.04 31.53
N SER A 84 -44.26 23.77 31.17
CA SER A 84 -45.63 23.52 31.62
C SER A 84 -46.21 22.24 30.96
N GLN A 85 -45.74 21.94 29.76
CA GLN A 85 -46.13 20.78 29.01
C GLN A 85 -45.15 19.62 29.24
N ARG A 86 -45.64 18.39 29.30
CA ARG A 86 -44.82 17.18 29.45
C ARG A 86 -43.85 17.04 28.29
N LYS A 87 -42.55 16.87 28.61
CA LYS A 87 -41.52 16.78 27.60
C LYS A 87 -41.17 15.34 27.25
N VAL A 88 -40.82 15.11 25.98
CA VAL A 88 -40.11 13.93 25.48
C VAL A 88 -38.78 14.41 24.90
N ILE A 89 -37.71 14.19 25.61
CA ILE A 89 -36.36 14.63 25.22
C ILE A 89 -35.65 13.49 24.51
N LEU A 90 -35.37 13.69 23.22
CA LEU A 90 -34.64 12.73 22.39
C LEU A 90 -33.16 13.12 22.42
N ALA A 91 -32.36 12.36 23.14
CA ALA A 91 -30.97 12.73 23.43
C ALA A 91 -29.94 11.71 22.93
N THR A 92 -28.74 12.19 22.65
CA THR A 92 -27.55 11.34 22.55
C THR A 92 -26.96 11.10 23.95
N ASN A 93 -25.77 10.48 24.00
CA ASN A 93 -25.02 10.28 25.26
C ASN A 93 -24.66 11.59 26.00
N VAL A 94 -24.89 12.77 25.40
CA VAL A 94 -24.74 14.06 26.08
C VAL A 94 -25.60 14.14 27.35
N ALA A 95 -26.76 13.50 27.35
CA ALA A 95 -27.65 13.45 28.53
C ALA A 95 -27.28 12.32 29.52
N GLU A 96 -26.27 11.52 29.26
CA GLU A 96 -25.86 10.41 30.10
C GLU A 96 -25.10 10.87 31.37
N SER A 97 -24.18 11.82 31.23
CA SER A 97 -23.36 12.33 32.35
C SER A 97 -23.33 13.85 32.44
N SER A 98 -23.26 14.57 31.29
CA SER A 98 -22.87 15.96 31.23
C SER A 98 -24.01 16.95 31.54
N VAL A 99 -25.26 16.55 31.33
CA VAL A 99 -26.43 17.44 31.52
C VAL A 99 -27.44 16.82 32.46
N THR A 100 -27.93 17.60 33.41
CA THR A 100 -29.05 17.21 34.29
C THR A 100 -30.35 17.76 33.71
N VAL A 101 -31.28 16.88 33.39
CA VAL A 101 -32.65 17.24 32.99
C VAL A 101 -33.55 16.98 34.19
N GLU A 102 -34.13 18.04 34.70
CA GLU A 102 -35.09 17.94 35.82
C GLU A 102 -36.46 17.44 35.33
N GLY A 103 -37.19 16.73 36.21
CA GLY A 103 -38.54 16.26 35.91
C GLY A 103 -38.60 14.90 35.15
N VAL A 104 -37.46 14.31 34.80
CA VAL A 104 -37.43 13.00 34.13
C VAL A 104 -37.81 11.87 35.09
N THR A 105 -38.92 11.19 34.79
CA THR A 105 -39.42 10.02 35.53
C THR A 105 -39.37 8.75 34.70
N ALA A 106 -39.19 8.83 33.37
CA ALA A 106 -39.11 7.71 32.49
C ALA A 106 -37.90 7.80 31.53
N VAL A 107 -37.25 6.67 31.28
CA VAL A 107 -36.17 6.54 30.31
C VAL A 107 -36.47 5.47 29.28
N ILE A 108 -36.28 5.79 28.00
CA ILE A 108 -36.20 4.84 26.90
C ILE A 108 -34.74 4.71 26.48
N ASP A 109 -34.16 3.52 26.56
CA ASP A 109 -32.76 3.30 26.18
C ASP A 109 -32.66 2.39 24.95
N SER A 110 -32.19 2.94 23.82
CA SER A 110 -31.90 2.17 22.61
C SER A 110 -30.73 1.19 22.79
N GLY A 111 -29.91 1.37 23.82
CA GLY A 111 -28.69 0.61 24.03
C GLY A 111 -27.58 0.88 23.01
N LEU A 112 -27.72 1.91 22.20
CA LEU A 112 -26.80 2.28 21.12
C LEU A 112 -26.19 3.66 21.38
N ALA A 113 -24.94 3.83 20.89
CA ALA A 113 -24.26 5.14 20.83
C ALA A 113 -23.37 5.21 19.60
N ARG A 114 -23.02 6.43 19.18
CA ARG A 114 -21.92 6.66 18.24
C ARG A 114 -20.62 6.72 19.04
N ILE A 115 -19.76 5.75 18.79
CA ILE A 115 -18.47 5.59 19.47
C ILE A 115 -17.40 6.10 18.51
N ALA A 116 -16.64 7.09 18.97
CA ALA A 116 -15.45 7.53 18.26
C ALA A 116 -14.36 6.48 18.43
N THR A 117 -13.80 6.03 17.32
CA THR A 117 -12.63 5.14 17.26
C THR A 117 -11.64 5.70 16.26
N TYR A 118 -10.44 5.19 16.32
CA TYR A 118 -9.36 5.54 15.43
C TYR A 118 -8.96 4.31 14.61
N SER A 119 -8.95 4.44 13.29
CA SER A 119 -8.47 3.35 12.45
C SER A 119 -6.97 3.19 12.61
N GLN A 120 -6.55 2.06 13.13
CA GLN A 120 -5.13 1.72 13.26
C GLN A 120 -4.44 1.57 11.89
N TRP A 121 -5.22 1.27 10.87
CA TRP A 121 -4.72 0.99 9.54
C TRP A 121 -4.54 2.26 8.68
N THR A 122 -5.50 3.19 8.71
CA THR A 122 -5.47 4.41 7.89
C THR A 122 -5.01 5.65 8.64
N GLY A 123 -4.90 5.58 9.96
CA GLY A 123 -4.63 6.75 10.77
C GLY A 123 -5.77 7.78 10.79
N LEU A 124 -7.01 7.38 10.45
CA LEU A 124 -8.14 8.28 10.32
C LEU A 124 -9.16 8.08 11.46
N PRO A 125 -9.77 9.16 11.98
CA PRO A 125 -10.84 9.04 12.95
C PRO A 125 -12.09 8.47 12.28
N THR A 126 -12.78 7.57 12.98
CA THR A 126 -14.05 6.99 12.54
C THR A 126 -15.09 7.05 13.64
N LEU A 127 -16.37 7.21 13.25
CA LEU A 127 -17.51 7.09 14.14
C LEU A 127 -18.30 5.87 13.75
N HIS A 128 -18.43 4.88 14.62
CA HIS A 128 -19.27 3.74 14.36
C HIS A 128 -20.41 3.61 15.34
N LEU A 129 -21.51 3.03 14.88
CA LEU A 129 -22.64 2.67 15.72
C LEU A 129 -22.24 1.45 16.56
N GLY A 130 -22.24 1.62 17.88
CA GLY A 130 -21.88 0.58 18.83
C GLY A 130 -22.93 0.38 19.93
N ARG A 131 -22.84 -0.77 20.62
CA ARG A 131 -23.62 -1.04 21.82
C ARG A 131 -22.94 -0.40 23.01
N VAL A 132 -23.72 0.23 23.92
CA VAL A 132 -23.20 0.79 25.15
C VAL A 132 -22.89 -0.31 26.17
N SER A 133 -21.98 -0.05 27.11
CA SER A 133 -21.65 -0.95 28.21
C SER A 133 -22.79 -1.08 29.22
N LYS A 134 -22.68 -2.06 30.16
CA LYS A 134 -23.60 -2.17 31.28
C LYS A 134 -23.54 -0.96 32.20
N ALA A 135 -22.34 -0.39 32.41
CA ALA A 135 -22.15 0.82 33.21
C ALA A 135 -22.89 2.02 32.60
N SER A 136 -22.74 2.25 31.28
CA SER A 136 -23.48 3.28 30.53
C SER A 136 -25.01 3.05 30.63
N ALA A 137 -25.47 1.81 30.41
CA ALA A 137 -26.89 1.48 30.54
C ALA A 137 -27.44 1.72 31.96
N LYS A 138 -26.63 1.54 33.01
CA LYS A 138 -26.99 1.89 34.39
C LYS A 138 -27.04 3.39 34.60
N GLN A 139 -26.09 4.15 34.06
CA GLN A 139 -26.09 5.62 34.14
C GLN A 139 -27.33 6.21 33.45
N ARG A 140 -27.64 5.73 32.23
CA ARG A 140 -28.87 6.12 31.51
C ARG A 140 -30.13 5.83 32.32
N ALA A 141 -30.24 4.61 32.88
CA ALA A 141 -31.34 4.23 33.74
C ALA A 141 -31.48 5.14 34.97
N GLY A 142 -30.33 5.48 35.59
CA GLY A 142 -30.27 6.37 36.75
C GLY A 142 -30.85 7.78 36.54
N ARG A 143 -31.04 8.21 35.29
CA ARG A 143 -31.67 9.48 34.96
C ARG A 143 -33.16 9.50 35.32
N ALA A 144 -33.86 8.36 35.26
CA ALA A 144 -35.27 8.29 35.67
C ALA A 144 -35.48 8.36 37.20
N GLY A 145 -34.48 7.94 38.00
CA GLY A 145 -34.61 7.82 39.47
C GLY A 145 -34.03 9.00 40.25
N ARG A 146 -33.88 10.17 39.69
CA ARG A 146 -33.28 11.32 40.39
C ARG A 146 -34.26 12.07 41.32
N THR A 147 -35.48 12.27 40.87
CA THR A 147 -36.50 13.11 41.55
C THR A 147 -37.64 12.27 42.14
N GLY A 148 -37.79 11.00 41.77
CA GLY A 148 -38.82 10.09 42.22
C GLY A 148 -38.61 8.67 41.72
N PRO A 149 -39.51 7.70 42.03
CA PRO A 149 -39.47 6.36 41.44
C PRO A 149 -39.51 6.45 39.90
N GLY A 150 -38.61 5.73 39.24
CA GLY A 150 -38.42 5.83 37.80
C GLY A 150 -38.74 4.57 37.01
N ARG A 151 -39.22 4.77 35.77
CA ARG A 151 -39.51 3.70 34.83
C ARG A 151 -38.44 3.67 33.71
N VAL A 152 -37.88 2.51 33.42
CA VAL A 152 -36.88 2.38 32.37
C VAL A 152 -37.30 1.29 31.40
N LEU A 153 -37.36 1.62 30.13
CA LEU A 153 -37.68 0.71 29.05
C LEU A 153 -36.48 0.56 28.10
N ARG A 154 -35.85 -0.59 28.11
CA ARG A 154 -34.72 -0.93 27.25
C ARG A 154 -35.23 -1.56 25.96
N LEU A 155 -34.86 -0.99 24.80
CA LEU A 155 -35.28 -1.47 23.46
C LEU A 155 -34.45 -2.68 22.98
N TYR A 156 -33.88 -3.43 23.90
CA TYR A 156 -33.07 -4.62 23.64
C TYR A 156 -33.35 -5.68 24.71
N THR A 157 -33.02 -6.95 24.37
CA THR A 157 -33.34 -8.09 25.22
C THR A 157 -32.45 -8.18 26.47
N VAL A 158 -32.87 -8.99 27.45
CA VAL A 158 -32.05 -9.28 28.62
C VAL A 158 -30.75 -9.98 28.22
N GLU A 159 -30.80 -10.90 27.24
CA GLU A 159 -29.64 -11.64 26.75
C GLU A 159 -28.64 -10.69 26.08
N ASP A 160 -29.11 -9.70 25.31
CA ASP A 160 -28.25 -8.66 24.75
C ASP A 160 -27.56 -7.87 25.88
N TYR A 161 -28.31 -7.46 26.92
CA TYR A 161 -27.76 -6.75 28.06
C TYR A 161 -26.68 -7.56 28.79
N LEU A 162 -26.93 -8.84 29.03
CA LEU A 162 -25.98 -9.71 29.75
C LEU A 162 -24.65 -9.91 29.00
N ARG A 163 -24.70 -9.90 27.66
CA ARG A 163 -23.51 -10.03 26.79
C ARG A 163 -22.70 -8.75 26.62
N ARG A 164 -23.18 -7.60 27.13
CA ARG A 164 -22.46 -6.33 27.03
C ARG A 164 -21.25 -6.31 27.95
N PRO A 165 -20.17 -5.59 27.58
CA PRO A 165 -19.05 -5.38 28.48
C PRO A 165 -19.51 -4.64 29.74
N GLU A 166 -18.81 -4.82 30.86
CA GLU A 166 -19.14 -4.13 32.13
C GLU A 166 -18.93 -2.63 32.01
N HIS A 167 -17.82 -2.21 31.38
CA HIS A 167 -17.43 -0.81 31.16
C HIS A 167 -17.10 -0.56 29.69
N ASP A 168 -17.18 0.68 29.28
CA ASP A 168 -16.68 1.11 27.98
C ASP A 168 -15.13 1.10 28.00
N GLU A 169 -14.52 0.86 26.85
CA GLU A 169 -13.07 0.94 26.71
C GLU A 169 -12.61 2.36 27.03
N PRO A 170 -11.52 2.55 27.83
CA PRO A 170 -11.01 3.88 28.14
C PRO A 170 -10.70 4.69 26.88
N GLU A 171 -10.90 6.00 26.96
CA GLU A 171 -10.69 6.89 25.82
C GLU A 171 -9.26 6.83 25.28
N ILE A 172 -8.26 6.70 26.18
CA ILE A 172 -6.84 6.58 25.84
C ILE A 172 -6.53 5.37 24.97
N ALA A 173 -7.31 4.30 25.07
CA ALA A 173 -7.11 3.08 24.28
C ALA A 173 -7.70 3.15 22.85
N ARG A 174 -8.68 4.06 22.63
CA ARG A 174 -9.46 4.12 21.37
C ARG A 174 -9.39 5.44 20.62
N SER A 175 -8.74 6.48 21.20
CA SER A 175 -8.65 7.82 20.62
C SER A 175 -7.31 8.07 19.96
N ASP A 176 -7.24 9.10 19.13
CA ASP A 176 -5.98 9.63 18.61
C ASP A 176 -5.18 10.26 19.76
N LEU A 177 -3.92 9.86 19.89
CA LEU A 177 -3.04 10.31 20.96
C LEU A 177 -2.12 11.48 20.56
N SER A 178 -2.24 12.01 19.34
CA SER A 178 -1.34 13.05 18.83
C SER A 178 -1.42 14.34 19.62
N GLN A 179 -2.63 14.72 20.08
CA GLN A 179 -2.82 15.90 20.95
C GLN A 179 -2.18 15.70 22.31
N LEU A 180 -2.33 14.51 22.89
CA LEU A 180 -1.71 14.13 24.16
C LEU A 180 -0.19 14.16 24.03
N ALA A 181 0.37 13.49 23.02
CA ALA A 181 1.80 13.47 22.75
C ALA A 181 2.36 14.88 22.54
N LEU A 182 1.68 15.75 21.79
CA LEU A 182 2.07 17.15 21.64
C LEU A 182 2.10 17.90 22.99
N THR A 183 1.09 17.69 23.83
CA THR A 183 1.00 18.31 25.15
C THR A 183 2.16 17.87 26.05
N LEU A 184 2.47 16.56 26.06
CA LEU A 184 3.60 16.01 26.82
C LEU A 184 4.94 16.56 26.35
N ARG A 185 5.16 16.63 25.01
CA ARG A 185 6.35 17.26 24.43
C ARG A 185 6.47 18.73 24.83
N ALA A 186 5.35 19.49 24.78
CA ALA A 186 5.34 20.91 25.15
C ALA A 186 5.62 21.16 26.64
N MET A 187 5.22 20.22 27.49
CA MET A 187 5.46 20.26 28.94
C MET A 187 6.82 19.63 29.33
N SER A 188 7.56 19.04 28.38
CA SER A 188 8.79 18.30 28.64
C SER A 188 8.60 17.19 29.69
N VAL A 189 7.48 16.47 29.59
CA VAL A 189 7.14 15.35 30.49
C VAL A 189 7.49 14.03 29.81
N ASP A 190 8.47 13.33 30.37
CA ASP A 190 9.00 12.09 29.78
C ASP A 190 8.35 10.84 30.40
N GLN A 191 7.88 10.92 31.63
CA GLN A 191 7.30 9.79 32.35
C GLN A 191 5.97 10.17 32.98
N ILE A 192 4.97 9.34 32.77
CA ILE A 192 3.65 9.46 33.40
C ILE A 192 3.28 8.12 33.99
N ASP A 193 2.75 8.16 35.22
CA ASP A 193 2.15 7.01 35.86
C ASP A 193 0.70 6.89 35.39
N TRP A 194 0.48 6.00 34.44
CA TRP A 194 -0.83 5.83 33.78
C TRP A 194 -1.73 4.93 34.63
N LEU A 195 -2.99 5.34 34.83
CA LEU A 195 -4.01 4.45 35.37
C LEU A 195 -4.27 3.28 34.39
N ASP A 196 -4.46 3.60 33.12
CA ASP A 196 -4.53 2.66 32.01
C ASP A 196 -3.48 3.10 30.96
N ALA A 197 -2.51 2.22 30.67
CA ALA A 197 -1.45 2.55 29.72
C ALA A 197 -2.00 2.65 28.28
N PRO A 198 -1.58 3.66 27.51
CA PRO A 198 -1.96 3.77 26.10
C PRO A 198 -1.38 2.61 25.27
N PRO A 199 -2.09 2.16 24.21
CA PRO A 199 -1.54 1.16 23.29
C PRO A 199 -0.25 1.64 22.62
N ALA A 200 0.83 0.85 22.66
CA ALA A 200 2.13 1.22 22.10
C ALA A 200 2.05 1.66 20.63
N ALA A 201 1.30 0.93 19.81
CA ALA A 201 1.08 1.28 18.42
C ALA A 201 0.35 2.62 18.20
N SER A 202 -0.46 3.07 19.15
CA SER A 202 -1.12 4.40 19.09
C SER A 202 -0.15 5.51 19.46
N VAL A 203 0.74 5.25 20.43
CA VAL A 203 1.82 6.18 20.79
C VAL A 203 2.79 6.35 19.62
N GLU A 204 3.28 5.25 19.04
CA GLU A 204 4.19 5.28 17.89
C GLU A 204 3.62 6.07 16.71
N ARG A 205 2.33 5.90 16.42
CA ARG A 205 1.66 6.69 15.36
C ARG A 205 1.58 8.17 15.70
N ALA A 206 1.24 8.50 16.95
CA ALA A 206 1.17 9.90 17.41
C ALA A 206 2.55 10.57 17.30
N GLU A 207 3.59 9.91 17.77
CA GLU A 207 4.97 10.38 17.69
C GLU A 207 5.43 10.55 16.23
N SER A 208 5.17 9.55 15.37
CA SER A 208 5.47 9.62 13.94
C SER A 208 4.75 10.78 13.25
N LEU A 209 3.49 11.04 13.62
CA LEU A 209 2.77 12.20 13.10
C LEU A 209 3.42 13.51 13.53
N LEU A 210 3.75 13.68 14.80
CA LEU A 210 4.39 14.89 15.30
C LEU A 210 5.72 15.16 14.61
N ASP A 211 6.52 14.12 14.37
CA ASP A 211 7.78 14.23 13.63
C ASP A 211 7.53 14.66 12.17
N ARG A 212 6.50 14.11 11.53
CA ARG A 212 6.07 14.54 10.18
C ARG A 212 5.60 16.00 10.11
N LEU A 213 5.00 16.49 11.18
CA LEU A 213 4.57 17.89 11.29
C LEU A 213 5.73 18.84 11.66
N GLY A 214 6.95 18.32 11.86
CA GLY A 214 8.13 19.09 12.25
C GLY A 214 8.19 19.42 13.75
N ALA A 215 7.31 18.82 14.57
CA ALA A 215 7.28 19.01 16.02
C ALA A 215 8.24 18.06 16.74
N THR A 216 9.49 17.99 16.31
CA THR A 216 10.55 17.20 16.96
C THR A 216 11.10 17.96 18.17
N PRO A 217 11.40 17.29 19.30
CA PRO A 217 12.00 17.93 20.46
C PRO A 217 13.46 18.33 20.19
N ASP A 218 13.92 19.42 20.84
CA ASP A 218 15.31 19.92 20.72
C ASP A 218 16.36 18.96 21.32
N TYR A 219 15.95 18.12 22.26
CA TYR A 219 16.78 17.06 22.83
C TYR A 219 16.31 15.71 22.32
N PRO A 220 17.22 14.78 22.01
CA PRO A 220 16.82 13.41 21.87
C PRO A 220 16.31 12.97 23.25
N HIS A 221 14.98 12.99 23.45
CA HIS A 221 14.41 12.27 24.58
C HIS A 221 14.96 10.85 24.48
N ALA A 222 15.56 10.35 25.56
CA ALA A 222 15.76 8.92 25.71
C ALA A 222 14.39 8.32 25.37
N ALA A 223 14.34 7.46 24.36
CA ALA A 223 13.09 6.76 24.02
C ALA A 223 12.47 6.34 25.33
N PRO A 224 11.16 6.65 25.59
CA PRO A 224 10.54 6.32 26.86
C PRO A 224 10.98 4.92 27.19
N ASP A 225 11.47 4.69 28.42
CA ASP A 225 12.01 3.39 28.81
C ASP A 225 10.90 2.36 28.62
N THR A 226 10.85 1.83 27.41
CA THR A 226 9.93 0.80 26.98
C THR A 226 10.39 -0.56 27.49
N SER A 227 11.15 -0.60 28.60
CA SER A 227 11.60 -1.87 29.17
C SER A 227 10.43 -2.79 29.52
N ALA A 228 9.25 -2.24 29.81
CA ALA A 228 7.99 -2.98 29.84
C ALA A 228 7.45 -3.33 28.44
N TYR A 229 7.87 -2.63 27.38
CA TYR A 229 7.45 -2.85 25.98
C TYR A 229 8.54 -3.53 25.12
N ALA A 230 9.80 -3.54 25.57
CA ALA A 230 10.95 -4.06 24.84
C ALA A 230 11.02 -5.60 24.75
N ALA A 231 10.12 -6.32 25.40
CA ALA A 231 10.06 -7.78 25.28
C ALA A 231 9.56 -8.26 23.89
N PHE A 232 8.95 -7.39 23.08
CA PHE A 232 8.37 -7.76 21.78
C PHE A 232 9.12 -7.25 20.53
N SER A 233 10.15 -6.42 20.66
CA SER A 233 10.82 -5.79 19.49
C SER A 233 12.33 -6.00 19.41
N LYS A 234 12.89 -7.04 20.07
CA LYS A 234 14.35 -7.29 20.10
C LYS A 234 14.91 -8.06 18.90
N GLU A 235 14.11 -8.45 17.90
CA GLU A 235 14.61 -9.30 16.80
C GLU A 235 14.95 -8.60 15.47
N ASN A 236 14.81 -7.28 15.33
CA ASN A 236 15.10 -6.64 14.03
C ASN A 236 15.80 -5.28 14.11
N ARG A 237 16.88 -5.16 14.90
CA ARG A 237 17.80 -4.02 14.78
C ARG A 237 19.25 -4.47 14.77
N THR A 238 19.69 -4.99 13.62
CA THR A 238 21.12 -5.06 13.30
C THR A 238 21.41 -4.08 12.16
N GLY A 239 22.19 -3.05 12.50
CA GLY A 239 23.10 -2.39 11.60
C GLY A 239 22.54 -1.30 10.69
N LEU A 240 22.60 -0.06 11.18
CA LEU A 240 22.98 1.10 10.37
C LEU A 240 23.26 2.25 11.34
N THR A 241 24.52 2.36 11.75
CA THR A 241 25.05 3.58 12.37
C THR A 241 25.33 4.57 11.24
N ASP A 242 24.36 5.42 10.96
CA ASP A 242 24.55 6.51 9.99
C ASP A 242 25.12 7.73 10.73
N SER A 243 26.44 7.93 10.58
CA SER A 243 27.23 9.03 11.15
C SER A 243 27.16 10.31 10.32
N ASN A 244 26.08 10.54 9.55
CA ASN A 244 25.97 11.76 8.74
C ASN A 244 24.59 12.43 8.95
N LYS A 245 24.36 12.95 10.18
CA LYS A 245 23.22 13.84 10.42
C LYS A 245 23.64 15.27 10.05
N PRO A 246 22.96 15.92 9.10
CA PRO A 246 23.19 17.33 8.84
C PRO A 246 22.81 18.15 10.07
N ASN A 247 23.64 19.14 10.37
CA ASN A 247 23.53 20.10 11.45
C ASN A 247 22.17 20.86 11.35
N ARG A 248 21.11 20.36 12.03
CA ARG A 248 19.80 20.99 12.08
C ARG A 248 19.89 22.21 13.01
N LYS A 249 19.70 23.39 12.43
CA LYS A 249 19.62 24.67 13.11
C LYS A 249 18.50 24.67 14.18
N SER A 250 18.78 25.29 15.29
CA SER A 250 17.88 25.58 16.43
C SER A 250 16.50 26.10 15.98
N GLY A 251 15.48 25.25 15.97
CA GLY A 251 14.11 25.64 15.57
C GLY A 251 13.04 24.59 15.88
N THR A 252 13.42 23.39 16.25
CA THR A 252 12.47 22.27 16.40
C THR A 252 11.63 22.34 17.67
N GLY A 253 12.18 22.80 18.78
CA GLY A 253 11.42 23.06 20.02
C GLY A 253 10.41 24.21 19.88
N ALA A 254 10.74 25.21 19.05
CA ALA A 254 9.83 26.30 18.75
C ALA A 254 8.54 25.82 18.07
N MET A 255 8.61 24.83 17.17
CA MET A 255 7.43 24.26 16.50
C MET A 255 6.49 23.55 17.50
N VAL A 256 7.04 22.78 18.44
CA VAL A 256 6.24 22.14 19.50
C VAL A 256 5.41 23.19 20.27
N GLN A 257 6.05 24.28 20.70
CA GLN A 257 5.40 25.37 21.43
C GLN A 257 4.37 26.11 20.56
N GLN A 258 4.68 26.31 19.27
CA GLN A 258 3.75 26.96 18.34
C GLN A 258 2.49 26.12 18.14
N LEU A 259 2.62 24.81 17.91
CA LEU A 259 1.48 23.92 17.73
C LEU A 259 0.65 23.77 19.01
N ALA A 260 1.29 23.66 20.17
CA ALA A 260 0.62 23.54 21.47
C ALA A 260 -0.14 24.80 21.90
N ARG A 261 0.15 25.96 21.28
CA ARG A 261 -0.53 27.22 21.56
C ARG A 261 -2.02 27.19 21.21
N TYR A 262 -2.42 26.39 20.22
CA TYR A 262 -3.79 26.33 19.74
C TYR A 262 -4.53 25.15 20.37
N PRO A 263 -5.79 25.33 20.82
CA PRO A 263 -6.62 24.23 21.33
C PRO A 263 -7.20 23.40 20.18
N LEU A 264 -6.32 22.87 19.34
CA LEU A 264 -6.63 22.16 18.11
C LEU A 264 -5.80 20.86 18.03
N HIS A 265 -6.33 19.91 17.26
CA HIS A 265 -5.54 18.74 16.86
C HIS A 265 -4.22 19.21 16.18
N PRO A 266 -3.07 18.52 16.39
CA PRO A 266 -1.76 18.95 15.88
C PRO A 266 -1.75 19.28 14.38
N ARG A 267 -2.48 18.52 13.55
CA ARG A 267 -2.63 18.78 12.11
C ARG A 267 -3.23 20.17 11.84
N LEU A 268 -4.32 20.51 12.55
CA LEU A 268 -5.00 21.80 12.39
C LEU A 268 -4.15 22.95 12.93
N SER A 269 -3.44 22.72 14.05
CA SER A 269 -2.44 23.66 14.57
C SER A 269 -1.34 23.91 13.54
N ARG A 270 -0.87 22.87 12.83
CA ARG A 270 0.16 23.00 11.80
C ARG A 270 -0.33 23.78 10.58
N ILE A 271 -1.59 23.54 10.15
CA ILE A 271 -2.23 24.33 9.08
C ILE A 271 -2.23 25.80 9.45
N LEU A 272 -2.74 26.12 10.65
CA LEU A 272 -2.85 27.50 11.11
C LEU A 272 -1.47 28.18 11.22
N THR A 273 -0.48 27.47 11.78
CA THR A 273 0.90 27.98 11.86
C THR A 273 1.46 28.26 10.46
N ALA A 274 1.31 27.33 9.52
CA ALA A 274 1.78 27.50 8.15
C ALA A 274 1.03 28.63 7.40
N ALA A 275 -0.26 28.79 7.65
CA ALA A 275 -1.05 29.87 7.07
C ALA A 275 -0.62 31.26 7.62
N MET A 276 -0.25 31.32 8.90
CA MET A 276 0.32 32.54 9.49
C MET A 276 1.66 32.90 8.85
N GLU A 277 2.54 31.93 8.65
CA GLU A 277 3.85 32.09 8.00
C GLU A 277 3.71 32.57 6.54
N ARG A 278 2.64 32.19 5.84
CA ARG A 278 2.37 32.54 4.43
C ARG A 278 1.47 33.76 4.26
N GLY A 279 1.08 34.42 5.34
CA GLY A 279 0.24 35.62 5.28
C GLY A 279 -1.26 35.40 5.02
N VAL A 280 -1.71 34.14 5.04
CA VAL A 280 -3.13 33.75 4.86
C VAL A 280 -3.76 33.25 6.15
N GLY A 281 -3.35 33.82 7.28
CA GLY A 281 -3.76 33.38 8.62
C GLY A 281 -5.27 33.50 8.89
N GLU A 282 -5.96 34.49 8.28
CA GLU A 282 -7.42 34.61 8.41
C GLU A 282 -8.15 33.42 7.78
N ASP A 283 -7.76 33.04 6.55
CA ASP A 283 -8.30 31.89 5.86
C ASP A 283 -7.88 30.58 6.55
N GLY A 284 -6.65 30.53 7.09
CA GLY A 284 -6.19 29.44 7.93
C GLY A 284 -7.05 29.19 9.17
N CYS A 285 -7.56 30.24 9.81
CA CYS A 285 -8.50 30.10 10.94
C CYS A 285 -9.84 29.48 10.48
N VAL A 286 -10.33 29.87 9.31
CA VAL A 286 -11.58 29.31 8.74
C VAL A 286 -11.35 27.86 8.35
N ALA A 287 -10.26 27.53 7.63
CA ALA A 287 -9.92 26.18 7.24
C ALA A 287 -9.80 25.23 8.44
N ALA A 288 -9.11 25.66 9.51
CA ALA A 288 -8.99 24.90 10.74
C ALA A 288 -10.35 24.68 11.44
N ALA A 289 -11.23 25.69 11.43
CA ALA A 289 -12.57 25.55 12.00
C ALA A 289 -13.47 24.63 11.17
N VAL A 290 -13.46 24.75 9.85
CA VAL A 290 -14.22 23.88 8.93
C VAL A 290 -13.79 22.40 9.11
N LEU A 291 -12.50 22.12 9.11
CA LEU A 291 -11.98 20.77 9.33
C LEU A 291 -12.27 20.27 10.75
N GLY A 292 -12.14 21.13 11.76
CA GLY A 292 -12.41 20.80 13.17
C GLY A 292 -13.89 20.52 13.46
N SER A 293 -14.82 21.19 12.76
CA SER A 293 -16.27 20.96 12.88
C SER A 293 -16.75 19.72 12.12
N GLY A 294 -15.92 19.17 11.20
CA GLY A 294 -16.31 18.11 10.29
C GLY A 294 -17.32 18.55 9.22
N ALA A 295 -17.35 19.86 8.91
CA ALA A 295 -18.17 20.41 7.84
C ALA A 295 -17.78 19.75 6.49
N ARG A 296 -18.77 19.57 5.61
CA ARG A 296 -18.60 18.87 4.33
C ARG A 296 -19.12 19.74 3.19
N SER A 297 -18.48 19.60 2.03
CA SER A 297 -18.95 20.15 0.77
C SER A 297 -19.61 19.08 -0.08
N GLU A 298 -20.63 19.42 -0.85
CA GLU A 298 -21.24 18.54 -1.85
C GLU A 298 -20.24 18.13 -2.95
N LYS A 299 -19.26 19.00 -3.23
CA LYS A 299 -18.22 18.77 -4.23
C LYS A 299 -16.99 18.02 -3.72
N ASN A 300 -16.97 17.61 -2.45
CA ASN A 300 -15.82 16.96 -1.78
C ASN A 300 -14.51 17.75 -1.86
N ASP A 301 -14.59 19.05 -2.07
CA ASP A 301 -13.47 19.98 -2.17
C ASP A 301 -13.42 20.90 -0.95
N LEU A 302 -12.22 21.04 -0.37
CA LEU A 302 -12.04 21.82 0.87
C LEU A 302 -12.17 23.32 0.65
N LEU A 303 -11.67 23.87 -0.47
CA LEU A 303 -11.84 25.29 -0.77
C LEU A 303 -13.32 25.64 -0.90
N ALA A 304 -14.07 24.80 -1.64
CA ALA A 304 -15.52 24.98 -1.74
C ALA A 304 -16.24 24.86 -0.38
N ALA A 305 -15.70 24.05 0.55
CA ALA A 305 -16.23 23.97 1.91
C ALA A 305 -15.90 25.23 2.74
N ILE A 306 -14.73 25.84 2.53
CA ILE A 306 -14.30 27.07 3.20
C ILE A 306 -15.12 28.26 2.72
N ASP A 307 -15.39 28.34 1.42
CA ASP A 307 -16.16 29.44 0.78
C ASP A 307 -17.67 29.34 1.04
N ALA A 308 -18.17 28.20 1.47
CA ALA A 308 -19.57 28.01 1.78
C ALA A 308 -20.00 28.81 3.01
N ASP A 309 -21.31 29.14 3.12
CA ASP A 309 -21.84 29.74 4.32
C ASP A 309 -21.71 28.78 5.51
N GLN A 310 -20.91 29.21 6.48
CA GLN A 310 -20.58 28.40 7.65
C GLN A 310 -21.72 28.43 8.68
N ASP A 311 -21.92 27.30 9.34
CA ASP A 311 -22.83 27.22 10.46
C ASP A 311 -22.36 28.09 11.66
N TYR A 312 -23.22 28.28 12.62
CA TYR A 312 -22.95 29.13 13.80
C TYR A 312 -21.72 28.61 14.58
N ARG A 313 -21.58 27.31 14.74
CA ARG A 313 -20.49 26.68 15.51
C ARG A 313 -19.15 26.88 14.84
N THR A 314 -19.08 26.63 13.54
CA THR A 314 -17.87 26.81 12.73
C THR A 314 -17.42 28.25 12.71
N ARG A 315 -18.36 29.21 12.57
CA ARG A 315 -18.06 30.64 12.67
C ARG A 315 -17.51 31.02 14.04
N GLN A 316 -18.13 30.56 15.12
CA GLN A 316 -17.67 30.83 16.49
C GLN A 316 -16.27 30.28 16.74
N GLN A 317 -15.99 29.08 16.27
CA GLN A 317 -14.64 28.46 16.35
C GLN A 317 -13.61 29.26 15.56
N ALA A 318 -13.92 29.68 14.34
CA ALA A 318 -13.03 30.53 13.53
C ALA A 318 -12.72 31.86 14.22
N GLU A 319 -13.73 32.51 14.83
CA GLU A 319 -13.51 33.73 15.60
C GLU A 319 -12.64 33.51 16.83
N GLN A 320 -12.82 32.40 17.55
CA GLN A 320 -11.98 32.06 18.69
C GLN A 320 -10.53 31.88 18.24
N LEU A 321 -10.30 31.19 17.12
CA LEU A 321 -8.97 30.99 16.55
C LEU A 321 -8.33 32.33 16.13
N ARG A 322 -9.08 33.24 15.51
CA ARG A 322 -8.62 34.61 15.19
C ARG A 322 -8.17 35.37 16.43
N ARG A 323 -8.91 35.27 17.55
CA ARG A 323 -8.55 35.93 18.82
C ARG A 323 -7.23 35.36 19.40
N ILE A 324 -7.01 34.06 19.28
CA ILE A 324 -5.79 33.39 19.77
C ILE A 324 -4.61 33.65 18.84
N ALA A 325 -4.78 33.39 17.53
CA ALA A 325 -3.73 33.49 16.53
C ALA A 325 -3.34 34.95 16.22
N ARG A 326 -4.31 35.87 16.24
CA ARG A 326 -4.16 37.31 15.88
C ARG A 326 -3.50 37.47 14.51
N PRO A 327 -4.10 36.90 13.43
CA PRO A 327 -3.54 37.00 12.10
C PRO A 327 -3.39 38.49 11.70
N PRO A 328 -2.33 38.88 11.00
CA PRO A 328 -2.23 40.17 10.37
C PRO A 328 -3.36 40.31 9.34
N ARG A 329 -3.83 41.55 9.12
CA ARG A 329 -4.91 41.80 8.17
C ARG A 329 -4.49 41.33 6.78
N GLN A 330 -5.21 40.37 6.19
CA GLN A 330 -4.90 39.80 4.90
C GLN A 330 -5.21 40.83 3.79
N ALA A 331 -4.24 41.09 2.93
CA ALA A 331 -4.37 42.08 1.86
C ALA A 331 -5.07 41.48 0.61
N LYS A 332 -4.95 40.18 0.35
CA LYS A 332 -5.51 39.47 -0.80
C LYS A 332 -5.70 37.99 -0.46
N HIS A 333 -6.74 37.42 -1.01
CA HIS A 333 -6.95 35.96 -0.99
C HIS A 333 -5.87 35.25 -1.83
N ASP A 334 -5.27 34.20 -1.29
CA ASP A 334 -4.24 33.41 -1.98
C ASP A 334 -4.53 31.93 -1.69
N ASP A 335 -5.21 31.29 -2.65
CA ASP A 335 -5.64 29.91 -2.55
C ASP A 335 -4.44 28.95 -2.51
N ASP A 336 -3.38 29.22 -3.28
CA ASP A 336 -2.20 28.36 -3.32
C ASP A 336 -1.45 28.40 -1.97
N ALA A 337 -1.29 29.58 -1.38
CA ALA A 337 -0.70 29.72 -0.04
C ALA A 337 -1.53 28.98 1.03
N LEU A 338 -2.87 29.03 0.93
CA LEU A 338 -3.77 28.29 1.81
C LEU A 338 -3.66 26.79 1.60
N LEU A 339 -3.67 26.31 0.35
CA LEU A 339 -3.53 24.89 0.00
C LEU A 339 -2.18 24.31 0.44
N MET A 340 -1.08 25.06 0.26
CA MET A 340 0.23 24.68 0.80
C MET A 340 0.21 24.58 2.33
N SER A 341 -0.53 25.45 3.00
CA SER A 341 -0.69 25.40 4.46
C SER A 341 -1.48 24.16 4.89
N ILE A 342 -2.53 23.81 4.14
CA ILE A 342 -3.29 22.57 4.34
C ILE A 342 -2.41 21.34 4.14
N LEU A 343 -1.60 21.31 3.07
CA LEU A 343 -0.64 20.25 2.81
C LEU A 343 0.34 20.06 3.97
N ALA A 344 0.82 21.15 4.58
CA ALA A 344 1.71 21.09 5.75
C ALA A 344 1.09 20.35 6.95
N GLY A 345 -0.24 20.35 7.10
CA GLY A 345 -0.96 19.63 8.15
C GLY A 345 -1.23 18.15 7.85
N PHE A 346 -1.11 17.74 6.59
CA PHE A 346 -1.44 16.39 6.14
C PHE A 346 -0.35 15.74 5.29
N PRO A 347 0.93 15.75 5.72
CA PRO A 347 2.04 15.25 4.94
C PRO A 347 1.99 13.75 4.61
N ASP A 348 1.24 12.96 5.39
CA ASP A 348 1.04 11.53 5.24
C ASP A 348 -0.21 11.14 4.43
N ARG A 349 -0.99 12.13 4.00
CA ARG A 349 -2.28 11.92 3.31
C ARG A 349 -2.28 12.44 1.88
N VAL A 350 -1.10 12.60 1.30
CA VAL A 350 -0.93 12.91 -0.11
C VAL A 350 -1.40 11.72 -0.95
N ALA A 351 -2.14 12.01 -2.01
CA ALA A 351 -2.69 11.01 -2.90
C ALA A 351 -2.55 11.43 -4.37
N ARG A 352 -2.43 10.46 -5.24
CA ARG A 352 -2.42 10.63 -6.70
C ARG A 352 -3.58 9.87 -7.32
N ARG A 353 -4.31 10.53 -8.22
CA ARG A 353 -5.44 9.93 -8.94
C ARG A 353 -5.00 8.76 -9.81
N ARG A 354 -5.83 7.73 -9.81
CA ARG A 354 -5.80 6.59 -10.74
C ARG A 354 -7.03 6.59 -11.64
N ALA A 355 -7.32 5.47 -12.27
CA ALA A 355 -8.52 5.31 -13.08
C ALA A 355 -9.80 5.39 -12.22
N GLY A 356 -10.81 6.08 -12.71
CA GLY A 356 -12.08 6.28 -12.00
C GLY A 356 -11.91 7.10 -10.72
N ASN A 357 -12.57 6.69 -9.64
CA ASN A 357 -12.55 7.34 -8.34
C ASN A 357 -11.42 6.83 -7.41
N GLN A 358 -10.51 6.00 -7.93
CA GLN A 358 -9.42 5.47 -7.13
C GLN A 358 -8.23 6.41 -7.06
N VAL A 359 -7.59 6.42 -5.90
CA VAL A 359 -6.33 7.14 -5.67
C VAL A 359 -5.31 6.22 -5.01
N LEU A 360 -4.03 6.50 -5.23
CA LEU A 360 -2.90 5.90 -4.53
C LEU A 360 -2.43 6.88 -3.45
N LEU A 361 -2.34 6.40 -2.20
CA LEU A 361 -1.83 7.20 -1.08
C LEU A 361 -0.30 7.16 -1.02
N SER A 362 0.33 8.20 -0.49
CA SER A 362 1.79 8.25 -0.28
C SER A 362 2.30 7.17 0.69
N THR A 363 1.43 6.61 1.52
CA THR A 363 1.73 5.48 2.42
C THR A 363 1.68 4.10 1.74
N GLY A 364 1.42 4.03 0.42
CA GLY A 364 1.39 2.80 -0.37
C GLY A 364 0.01 2.14 -0.50
N GLY A 365 -1.02 2.62 0.19
CA GLY A 365 -2.38 2.09 0.08
C GLY A 365 -3.20 2.75 -1.02
N SER A 366 -4.32 2.11 -1.43
CA SER A 366 -5.32 2.71 -2.32
C SER A 366 -6.55 3.16 -1.52
N ALA A 367 -7.25 4.18 -2.03
CA ALA A 367 -8.50 4.67 -1.47
C ALA A 367 -9.49 5.03 -2.59
N GLU A 368 -10.77 5.22 -2.24
CA GLU A 368 -11.80 5.72 -3.15
C GLU A 368 -12.19 7.14 -2.75
N VAL A 369 -12.38 8.04 -3.71
CA VAL A 369 -12.97 9.36 -3.49
C VAL A 369 -14.48 9.27 -3.64
N SER A 370 -15.25 9.86 -2.72
CA SER A 370 -16.70 9.88 -2.80
C SER A 370 -17.20 10.88 -3.85
N GLY A 371 -18.37 10.62 -4.46
CA GLY A 371 -19.01 11.54 -5.41
C GLY A 371 -18.25 11.70 -6.74
N GLU A 372 -18.14 12.92 -7.23
CA GLU A 372 -17.43 13.23 -8.48
C GLU A 372 -15.92 13.10 -8.31
N THR A 373 -15.26 12.55 -9.34
CA THR A 373 -13.80 12.44 -9.36
C THR A 373 -13.16 13.81 -9.46
N PRO A 374 -12.23 14.19 -8.58
CA PRO A 374 -11.52 15.45 -8.69
C PRO A 374 -10.79 15.59 -10.05
N HIS A 375 -10.79 16.77 -10.63
CA HIS A 375 -10.14 17.03 -11.92
C HIS A 375 -8.60 17.08 -11.83
N TYR A 376 -8.05 17.33 -10.63
CA TYR A 376 -6.62 17.40 -10.38
C TYR A 376 -6.01 16.02 -10.15
N GLU A 377 -4.73 15.88 -10.51
CA GLU A 377 -4.01 14.61 -10.41
C GLU A 377 -3.53 14.34 -8.99
N PHE A 378 -3.00 15.37 -8.30
CA PHE A 378 -2.49 15.27 -6.94
C PHE A 378 -3.39 15.98 -5.95
N MET A 379 -3.55 15.40 -4.79
CA MET A 379 -4.44 15.88 -3.74
C MET A 379 -3.97 15.48 -2.34
N VAL A 380 -4.52 16.15 -1.35
CA VAL A 380 -4.46 15.74 0.05
C VAL A 380 -5.84 15.25 0.48
N ALA A 381 -5.91 14.06 1.06
CA ALA A 381 -7.10 13.53 1.70
C ALA A 381 -7.25 14.12 3.10
N VAL A 382 -8.08 15.16 3.26
CA VAL A 382 -8.26 15.86 4.54
C VAL A 382 -9.35 15.23 5.41
N ASP A 383 -10.34 14.57 4.81
CA ASP A 383 -11.35 13.77 5.52
C ASP A 383 -11.52 12.42 4.81
N ALA A 384 -11.41 11.34 5.57
CA ALA A 384 -11.62 9.99 5.06
C ALA A 384 -12.13 9.07 6.19
N GLU A 385 -12.81 7.98 5.80
CA GLU A 385 -13.30 6.97 6.74
C GLU A 385 -13.03 5.56 6.26
N ASP A 386 -12.75 4.68 7.20
CA ASP A 386 -12.75 3.24 6.97
C ASP A 386 -14.17 2.71 6.94
N ARG A 387 -14.43 1.84 5.97
CA ARG A 387 -15.73 1.15 5.82
C ARG A 387 -15.55 -0.32 6.14
N LYS A 388 -16.29 -0.80 7.17
CA LYS A 388 -16.21 -2.22 7.59
C LYS A 388 -16.56 -3.21 6.48
N ASP A 389 -17.42 -2.79 5.54
CA ASP A 389 -17.96 -3.65 4.49
C ASP A 389 -17.24 -3.51 3.14
N LYS A 390 -16.20 -2.67 3.06
CA LYS A 390 -15.44 -2.43 1.82
C LYS A 390 -13.93 -2.42 2.11
N PRO A 391 -13.12 -2.96 1.18
CA PRO A 391 -11.67 -3.09 1.40
C PRO A 391 -10.90 -1.78 1.33
N LEU A 392 -11.49 -0.73 0.72
CA LEU A 392 -10.83 0.56 0.54
C LEU A 392 -11.48 1.64 1.40
N PRO A 393 -10.69 2.50 2.06
CA PRO A 393 -11.19 3.69 2.74
C PRO A 393 -11.85 4.66 1.76
N LEU A 394 -12.83 5.43 2.25
CA LEU A 394 -13.55 6.43 1.48
C LEU A 394 -13.07 7.84 1.85
N ILE A 395 -12.45 8.50 0.91
CA ILE A 395 -12.10 9.92 1.03
C ILE A 395 -13.34 10.77 0.75
N ARG A 396 -13.71 11.62 1.70
CA ARG A 396 -14.91 12.47 1.64
C ARG A 396 -14.59 13.91 1.33
N MET A 397 -13.35 14.33 1.56
CA MET A 397 -12.90 15.68 1.27
C MET A 397 -11.43 15.68 0.87
N THR A 398 -11.14 16.41 -0.19
CA THR A 398 -9.79 16.56 -0.76
C THR A 398 -9.43 18.03 -0.87
N ALA A 399 -8.14 18.32 -0.95
CA ALA A 399 -7.59 19.61 -1.35
C ALA A 399 -6.59 19.38 -2.47
N ARG A 400 -6.64 20.21 -3.52
CA ARG A 400 -5.67 20.18 -4.63
C ARG A 400 -4.26 20.49 -4.11
N ILE A 401 -3.26 19.83 -4.70
CA ILE A 401 -1.85 20.17 -4.49
C ILE A 401 -1.09 20.09 -5.81
N GLU A 402 0.04 20.79 -5.87
CA GLU A 402 1.00 20.65 -6.96
C GLU A 402 2.20 19.81 -6.48
N PRO A 403 2.76 18.91 -7.30
CA PRO A 403 3.87 18.05 -6.90
C PRO A 403 5.13 18.81 -6.49
N GLU A 404 5.34 20.01 -7.03
CA GLU A 404 6.46 20.90 -6.67
C GLU A 404 6.42 21.33 -5.20
N TRP A 405 5.22 21.49 -4.62
CA TRP A 405 5.05 21.85 -3.22
C TRP A 405 5.54 20.74 -2.27
N LEU A 406 5.52 19.47 -2.71
CA LEU A 406 6.06 18.36 -1.92
C LEU A 406 7.58 18.47 -1.80
N ILE A 407 8.26 18.91 -2.86
CA ILE A 407 9.72 19.13 -2.87
C ILE A 407 10.08 20.32 -1.98
N GLU A 408 9.27 21.40 -2.03
CA GLU A 408 9.50 22.61 -1.24
C GLU A 408 9.27 22.37 0.26
N LEU A 409 8.15 21.72 0.61
CA LEU A 409 7.75 21.56 2.02
C LEU A 409 8.43 20.38 2.72
N PHE A 410 8.75 19.33 1.97
CA PHE A 410 9.23 18.06 2.52
C PHE A 410 10.41 17.47 1.73
N PRO A 411 11.50 18.23 1.54
CA PRO A 411 12.64 17.77 0.72
C PRO A 411 13.25 16.46 1.25
N ASP A 412 13.25 16.27 2.56
CA ASP A 412 13.81 15.04 3.20
C ASP A 412 12.96 13.77 2.92
N ARG A 413 11.76 13.92 2.35
CA ARG A 413 10.83 12.83 2.04
C ARG A 413 10.73 12.54 0.55
N VAL A 414 11.36 13.39 -0.26
CA VAL A 414 11.47 13.18 -1.69
C VAL A 414 12.77 12.46 -1.98
N ARG A 415 12.66 11.33 -2.65
CA ARG A 415 13.82 10.52 -3.07
C ARG A 415 13.79 10.29 -4.57
N GLU A 416 14.95 10.27 -5.18
CA GLU A 416 15.11 9.83 -6.56
C GLU A 416 15.33 8.31 -6.58
N GLN A 417 14.60 7.64 -7.44
CA GLN A 417 14.74 6.22 -7.71
C GLN A 417 14.98 6.05 -9.21
N SER A 418 16.15 5.54 -9.55
CA SER A 418 16.49 5.17 -10.92
C SER A 418 16.43 3.66 -11.08
N GLY A 419 16.00 3.22 -12.25
CA GLY A 419 15.85 1.81 -12.59
C GLY A 419 15.85 1.60 -14.10
N VAL A 420 15.60 0.37 -14.51
CA VAL A 420 15.46 0.00 -15.92
C VAL A 420 14.13 -0.70 -16.15
N GLU A 421 13.45 -0.36 -17.23
CA GLU A 421 12.21 -0.98 -17.65
C GLU A 421 12.31 -1.54 -19.08
N TRP A 422 11.53 -2.59 -19.33
CA TRP A 422 11.42 -3.17 -20.66
C TRP A 422 10.27 -2.55 -21.46
N ASN A 423 10.59 -1.82 -22.50
CA ASN A 423 9.61 -1.32 -23.44
C ASN A 423 9.26 -2.42 -24.47
N ARG A 424 8.04 -2.97 -24.36
CA ARG A 424 7.57 -4.07 -25.21
C ARG A 424 7.37 -3.67 -26.66
N GLN A 425 7.05 -2.39 -26.94
CA GLN A 425 6.79 -1.94 -28.33
C GLN A 425 8.08 -1.77 -29.11
N THR A 426 9.11 -1.22 -28.46
CA THR A 426 10.41 -0.98 -29.08
C THR A 426 11.40 -2.12 -28.86
N GLU A 427 11.03 -3.12 -28.07
CA GLU A 427 11.89 -4.23 -27.63
C GLU A 427 13.25 -3.75 -27.10
N ARG A 428 13.18 -2.73 -26.20
CA ARG A 428 14.34 -2.02 -25.69
C ARG A 428 14.28 -1.83 -24.18
N VAL A 429 15.44 -1.87 -23.55
CA VAL A 429 15.61 -1.44 -22.15
C VAL A 429 15.73 0.07 -22.10
N GLU A 430 14.89 0.71 -21.32
CA GLU A 430 14.87 2.14 -21.10
C GLU A 430 15.22 2.44 -19.64
N ALA A 431 15.97 3.52 -19.40
CA ALA A 431 16.16 4.04 -18.08
C ALA A 431 14.91 4.78 -17.64
N VAL A 432 14.49 4.53 -16.44
CA VAL A 432 13.40 5.25 -15.76
C VAL A 432 13.98 5.88 -14.51
N SER A 433 13.84 7.20 -14.39
CA SER A 433 14.10 7.92 -13.15
C SER A 433 12.78 8.47 -12.66
N ALA A 434 12.48 8.19 -11.40
CA ALA A 434 11.27 8.66 -10.74
C ALA A 434 11.62 9.43 -9.48
N LEU A 435 10.95 10.56 -9.27
CA LEU A 435 10.91 11.24 -7.98
C LEU A 435 9.74 10.67 -7.19
N LEU A 436 10.02 10.18 -5.99
CA LEU A 436 9.02 9.62 -5.09
C LEU A 436 8.89 10.49 -3.86
N TYR A 437 7.65 10.78 -3.48
CA TYR A 437 7.30 11.28 -2.16
C TYR A 437 6.78 10.11 -1.33
N ASP A 438 7.53 9.67 -0.32
CA ASP A 438 7.33 8.37 0.35
C ASP A 438 7.29 7.22 -0.69
N GLU A 439 6.09 6.60 -0.90
CA GLU A 439 5.87 5.54 -1.88
C GLU A 439 5.16 6.04 -3.16
N LEU A 440 4.88 7.34 -3.26
CA LEU A 440 4.12 7.93 -4.35
C LEU A 440 5.04 8.53 -5.41
N VAL A 441 4.98 8.04 -6.64
CA VAL A 441 5.68 8.65 -7.78
C VAL A 441 5.05 10.00 -8.08
N ILE A 442 5.80 11.07 -7.90
CA ILE A 442 5.37 12.45 -8.19
C ILE A 442 5.79 12.92 -9.56
N GLN A 443 6.92 12.45 -10.04
CA GLN A 443 7.42 12.73 -11.38
C GLN A 443 8.17 11.52 -11.92
N GLU A 444 8.00 11.21 -13.19
CA GLU A 444 8.71 10.13 -13.89
C GLU A 444 9.37 10.70 -15.14
N SER A 445 10.63 10.37 -15.34
CA SER A 445 11.39 10.71 -16.55
C SER A 445 11.91 9.43 -17.19
N ARG A 446 11.70 9.32 -18.50
CA ARG A 446 12.22 8.22 -19.32
C ARG A 446 13.25 8.76 -20.31
N GLY A 447 14.30 7.99 -20.57
CA GLY A 447 15.28 8.32 -21.59
C GLY A 447 16.68 8.69 -21.11
N ALA A 448 16.96 8.64 -19.81
CA ALA A 448 18.33 8.68 -19.32
C ALA A 448 19.12 7.45 -19.78
N MET A 449 20.47 7.48 -19.69
CA MET A 449 21.27 6.28 -19.95
C MET A 449 21.05 5.26 -18.84
N PRO A 450 20.59 4.03 -19.17
CA PRO A 450 20.41 3.00 -18.15
C PRO A 450 21.78 2.58 -17.59
N ASP A 451 21.77 2.16 -16.31
CA ASP A 451 22.92 1.45 -15.76
C ASP A 451 23.24 0.22 -16.61
N ALA A 452 24.50 0.07 -16.98
CA ALA A 452 24.93 -0.92 -17.96
C ALA A 452 24.71 -2.37 -17.47
N GLU A 453 24.92 -2.62 -16.17
CA GLU A 453 24.73 -3.96 -15.59
C GLU A 453 23.24 -4.30 -15.45
N ALA A 454 22.45 -3.36 -14.93
CA ALA A 454 21.01 -3.54 -14.79
C ALA A 454 20.33 -3.72 -16.16
N ALA A 455 20.76 -2.94 -17.17
CA ALA A 455 20.28 -3.08 -18.55
C ALA A 455 20.63 -4.44 -19.15
N ALA A 456 21.86 -4.89 -18.98
CA ALA A 456 22.31 -6.19 -19.47
C ALA A 456 21.56 -7.35 -18.81
N GLN A 457 21.33 -7.25 -17.50
CA GLN A 457 20.57 -8.26 -16.76
C GLN A 457 19.13 -8.36 -17.27
N LEU A 458 18.44 -7.21 -17.41
CA LEU A 458 17.06 -7.18 -17.89
C LEU A 458 16.98 -7.64 -19.36
N LEU A 459 17.90 -7.20 -20.22
CA LEU A 459 17.93 -7.59 -21.63
C LEU A 459 18.15 -9.10 -21.78
N ALA A 460 19.10 -9.69 -21.06
CA ALA A 460 19.35 -11.11 -21.05
C ALA A 460 18.14 -11.91 -20.54
N GLN A 461 17.52 -11.45 -19.45
CA GLN A 461 16.30 -12.06 -18.94
C GLN A 461 15.18 -12.06 -20.00
N LYS A 462 14.94 -10.93 -20.64
CA LYS A 462 13.90 -10.80 -21.68
C LYS A 462 14.22 -11.61 -22.93
N ALA A 463 15.50 -11.76 -23.28
CA ALA A 463 15.93 -12.63 -24.36
C ALA A 463 15.68 -14.12 -24.06
N LEU A 464 15.92 -14.57 -22.83
CA LEU A 464 15.61 -15.92 -22.40
C LEU A 464 14.09 -16.18 -22.37
N GLU A 465 13.30 -15.22 -21.88
CA GLU A 465 11.83 -15.28 -21.89
C GLU A 465 11.26 -15.35 -23.33
N ALA A 466 11.88 -14.65 -24.29
CA ALA A 466 11.47 -14.62 -25.69
C ALA A 466 11.92 -15.86 -26.47
N GLY A 467 12.79 -16.69 -25.89
CA GLY A 467 13.43 -17.85 -26.53
C GLY A 467 14.80 -17.50 -27.10
N ILE A 468 15.82 -18.24 -26.65
CA ILE A 468 17.23 -18.02 -27.07
C ILE A 468 17.43 -18.26 -28.57
N ASP A 469 16.61 -19.13 -29.17
CA ASP A 469 16.60 -19.47 -30.61
C ASP A 469 16.33 -18.25 -31.52
N ARG A 470 15.74 -17.19 -30.97
CA ARG A 470 15.53 -15.93 -31.67
C ARG A 470 16.84 -15.17 -31.94
N PHE A 471 17.87 -15.41 -31.16
CA PHE A 471 19.13 -14.65 -31.16
C PHE A 471 20.35 -15.50 -31.51
N VAL A 472 20.38 -16.74 -31.09
CA VAL A 472 21.51 -17.65 -31.18
C VAL A 472 21.15 -18.85 -32.07
N ASP A 473 22.09 -19.31 -32.87
CA ASP A 473 21.97 -20.63 -33.54
C ASP A 473 22.02 -21.75 -32.50
N THR A 474 20.83 -22.21 -32.08
CA THR A 474 20.68 -23.24 -31.06
C THR A 474 21.29 -24.58 -31.51
N ARG A 475 21.26 -24.88 -32.80
CA ARG A 475 21.87 -26.11 -33.32
C ARG A 475 23.39 -26.07 -33.14
N ALA A 476 24.01 -24.94 -33.46
CA ALA A 476 25.44 -24.77 -33.24
C ALA A 476 25.80 -24.76 -31.76
N LEU A 477 24.94 -24.20 -30.92
CA LEU A 477 25.09 -24.18 -29.46
C LEU A 477 25.00 -25.60 -28.87
N ASP A 478 24.00 -26.40 -29.28
CA ASP A 478 23.79 -27.75 -28.81
C ASP A 478 24.97 -28.66 -29.21
N GLU A 479 25.45 -28.53 -30.46
CA GLU A 479 26.64 -29.25 -30.95
C GLU A 479 27.91 -28.88 -30.16
N PHE A 480 28.05 -27.59 -29.83
CA PHE A 480 29.16 -27.11 -29.01
C PHE A 480 29.07 -27.64 -27.56
N LEU A 481 27.90 -27.58 -26.92
CA LEU A 481 27.71 -28.11 -25.57
C LEU A 481 27.95 -29.62 -25.50
N ALA A 482 27.47 -30.39 -26.49
CA ALA A 482 27.73 -31.83 -26.59
C ALA A 482 29.23 -32.13 -26.78
N ARG A 483 29.96 -31.27 -27.51
CA ARG A 483 31.40 -31.35 -27.66
C ARG A 483 32.15 -31.10 -26.34
N VAL A 484 31.71 -30.08 -25.56
CA VAL A 484 32.26 -29.78 -24.25
C VAL A 484 32.01 -30.93 -23.26
N GLU A 485 30.79 -31.46 -23.24
CA GLU A 485 30.42 -32.63 -22.45
C GLU A 485 31.31 -33.85 -22.80
N PHE A 486 31.51 -34.14 -24.09
CA PHE A 486 32.37 -35.20 -24.55
C PHE A 486 33.83 -35.01 -24.10
N ALA A 487 34.31 -33.77 -24.04
CA ALA A 487 35.65 -33.46 -23.56
C ALA A 487 35.79 -33.61 -22.04
N GLY A 488 34.71 -33.78 -21.29
CA GLY A 488 34.71 -33.86 -19.84
C GLY A 488 35.08 -32.52 -19.17
N VAL A 489 34.81 -31.40 -19.85
CA VAL A 489 35.02 -30.06 -19.36
C VAL A 489 33.70 -29.51 -18.82
N GLU A 490 33.75 -28.69 -17.77
CA GLU A 490 32.56 -28.06 -17.23
C GLU A 490 31.87 -27.19 -18.29
N ALA A 491 30.57 -27.39 -18.44
CA ALA A 491 29.77 -26.65 -19.41
C ALA A 491 29.65 -25.18 -19.03
N PRO A 492 29.71 -24.25 -19.99
CA PRO A 492 29.53 -22.84 -19.71
C PRO A 492 28.10 -22.55 -19.24
N ASN A 493 27.96 -21.62 -18.31
CA ASN A 493 26.64 -21.13 -17.89
C ASN A 493 26.06 -20.19 -18.96
N VAL A 494 25.29 -20.76 -19.89
CA VAL A 494 24.73 -20.03 -21.04
C VAL A 494 23.95 -18.76 -20.65
N PRO A 495 23.07 -18.75 -19.63
CA PRO A 495 22.42 -17.53 -19.14
C PRO A 495 23.40 -16.45 -18.68
N GLN A 496 24.47 -16.82 -17.99
CA GLN A 496 25.49 -15.86 -17.54
C GLN A 496 26.29 -15.31 -18.73
N GLU A 497 26.67 -16.14 -19.65
CA GLU A 497 27.39 -15.74 -20.84
C GLU A 497 26.57 -14.81 -21.74
N LEU A 498 25.25 -15.07 -21.86
CA LEU A 498 24.32 -14.20 -22.55
C LEU A 498 24.22 -12.83 -21.85
N ARG A 499 24.19 -12.82 -20.51
CA ARG A 499 24.19 -11.58 -19.73
C ARG A 499 25.46 -10.76 -19.96
N GLU A 500 26.63 -11.42 -19.96
CA GLU A 500 27.90 -10.74 -20.25
C GLU A 500 27.92 -10.16 -21.67
N MET A 501 27.36 -10.88 -22.63
CA MET A 501 27.23 -10.38 -24.01
C MET A 501 26.28 -9.17 -24.13
N CYS A 502 25.28 -9.09 -23.23
CA CYS A 502 24.34 -7.98 -23.19
C CYS A 502 24.95 -6.69 -22.61
N LEU A 503 26.16 -6.72 -22.02
CA LEU A 503 26.80 -5.54 -21.49
C LEU A 503 27.01 -4.47 -22.58
N GLY A 504 26.43 -3.28 -22.31
CA GLY A 504 26.44 -2.15 -23.26
C GLY A 504 25.35 -2.19 -24.32
N LEU A 505 24.59 -3.29 -24.43
CA LEU A 505 23.44 -3.40 -25.35
C LEU A 505 22.15 -2.99 -24.64
N ARG A 506 21.15 -2.54 -25.45
CA ARG A 506 19.88 -2.05 -24.91
C ARG A 506 18.65 -2.62 -25.60
N SER A 507 18.82 -3.34 -26.72
CA SER A 507 17.69 -3.79 -27.52
C SER A 507 17.90 -5.19 -28.09
N PHE A 508 16.80 -5.85 -28.44
CA PHE A 508 16.85 -7.13 -29.15
C PHE A 508 17.55 -7.03 -30.49
N ASN A 509 17.44 -5.89 -31.19
CA ASN A 509 18.15 -5.70 -32.45
C ASN A 509 19.67 -5.69 -32.27
N GLU A 510 20.16 -4.96 -31.25
CA GLU A 510 21.59 -4.95 -30.92
C GLU A 510 22.08 -6.33 -30.47
N LEU A 511 21.29 -7.01 -29.63
CA LEU A 511 21.60 -8.37 -29.18
C LEU A 511 21.67 -9.35 -30.37
N LYS A 512 20.72 -9.29 -31.30
CA LYS A 512 20.69 -10.18 -32.45
C LYS A 512 21.94 -10.06 -33.31
N SER A 513 22.41 -8.85 -33.58
CA SER A 513 23.65 -8.63 -34.35
C SER A 513 24.91 -9.09 -33.61
N THR A 514 24.94 -8.96 -32.27
CA THR A 514 26.08 -9.39 -31.45
C THR A 514 26.08 -10.90 -31.23
N ALA A 515 24.92 -11.51 -31.07
CA ALA A 515 24.75 -12.93 -30.76
C ALA A 515 25.03 -13.86 -31.94
N GLU A 516 25.18 -13.36 -33.18
CA GLU A 516 25.66 -14.15 -34.32
C GLU A 516 27.00 -14.84 -34.02
N HIS A 517 27.82 -14.29 -33.16
CA HIS A 517 29.12 -14.83 -32.77
C HIS A 517 29.13 -15.48 -31.38
N PHE A 518 27.96 -15.77 -30.80
CA PHE A 518 27.85 -16.26 -29.42
C PHE A 518 28.64 -17.55 -29.20
N VAL A 519 28.41 -18.61 -30.05
CA VAL A 519 29.08 -19.88 -29.93
C VAL A 519 30.59 -19.76 -30.12
N THR A 520 31.04 -18.97 -31.11
CA THR A 520 32.46 -18.70 -31.34
C THR A 520 33.12 -17.99 -30.15
N THR A 521 32.38 -17.12 -29.48
CA THR A 521 32.87 -16.43 -28.27
C THR A 521 33.01 -17.40 -27.11
N LEU A 522 32.05 -18.32 -26.92
CA LEU A 522 32.13 -19.38 -25.92
C LEU A 522 33.32 -20.30 -26.18
N GLU A 523 33.53 -20.76 -27.43
CA GLU A 523 34.68 -21.58 -27.81
C GLU A 523 36.02 -20.91 -27.49
N ARG A 524 36.13 -19.62 -27.74
CA ARG A 524 37.35 -18.84 -27.45
C ARG A 524 37.59 -18.71 -25.94
N LYS A 525 36.55 -18.46 -25.15
CA LYS A 525 36.65 -18.35 -23.67
C LYS A 525 37.09 -19.67 -23.03
N MET A 526 36.61 -20.80 -23.53
CA MET A 526 36.96 -22.11 -23.01
C MET A 526 38.35 -22.64 -23.43
N GLY A 527 39.08 -21.88 -24.26
CA GLY A 527 40.39 -22.28 -24.72
C GLY A 527 40.34 -23.29 -25.87
N THR A 528 40.18 -22.79 -27.08
CA THR A 528 40.05 -23.57 -28.35
C THR A 528 41.10 -24.64 -28.51
N ARG A 529 42.36 -24.43 -28.09
CA ARG A 529 43.45 -25.40 -28.20
C ARG A 529 43.23 -26.60 -27.30
N GLN A 530 42.91 -26.39 -26.04
CA GLN A 530 42.71 -27.44 -25.06
C GLN A 530 41.47 -28.31 -25.41
N LEU A 531 40.41 -27.69 -25.87
CA LEU A 531 39.21 -28.39 -26.33
C LEU A 531 39.49 -29.20 -27.60
N ASN A 532 40.30 -28.69 -28.55
CA ASN A 532 40.67 -29.40 -29.78
C ASN A 532 41.62 -30.60 -29.55
N GLU A 533 42.41 -30.59 -28.48
CA GLU A 533 43.29 -31.73 -28.15
C GLU A 533 42.47 -32.95 -27.71
N VAL A 534 41.38 -32.73 -26.99
CA VAL A 534 40.52 -33.81 -26.46
C VAL A 534 39.35 -34.10 -27.40
N ALA A 535 38.68 -33.08 -27.87
CA ALA A 535 37.50 -33.15 -28.75
C ALA A 535 37.74 -32.30 -30.01
N PRO A 536 38.47 -32.82 -31.01
CA PRO A 536 38.83 -32.08 -32.21
C PRO A 536 37.58 -31.71 -33.03
N ALA A 537 37.49 -30.48 -33.50
CA ALA A 537 36.40 -30.03 -34.37
C ALA A 537 36.51 -30.68 -35.76
N ARG A 538 37.70 -31.04 -36.20
CA ARG A 538 37.97 -31.70 -37.50
C ARG A 538 39.01 -32.76 -37.35
N ILE A 539 38.92 -33.80 -38.22
CA ILE A 539 39.91 -34.85 -38.33
C ILE A 539 40.44 -34.84 -39.77
N ARG A 540 41.74 -34.93 -39.92
CA ARG A 540 42.41 -35.04 -41.23
C ARG A 540 42.37 -36.49 -41.67
N LEU A 541 41.86 -36.75 -42.86
CA LEU A 541 41.79 -38.07 -43.48
C LEU A 541 43.02 -38.34 -44.33
N PRO A 542 43.32 -39.63 -44.67
CA PRO A 542 44.48 -39.99 -45.51
C PRO A 542 44.49 -39.27 -46.86
N SER A 543 43.35 -38.94 -47.44
CA SER A 543 43.24 -38.17 -48.67
C SER A 543 43.79 -36.74 -48.55
N GLY A 544 44.15 -36.31 -47.34
CA GLY A 544 44.50 -34.91 -47.02
C GLY A 544 43.32 -34.03 -46.73
N ARG A 545 42.09 -34.53 -46.88
CA ARG A 545 40.87 -33.78 -46.60
C ARG A 545 40.60 -33.72 -45.10
N GLU A 546 40.19 -32.56 -44.63
CA GLU A 546 39.66 -32.39 -43.25
C GLU A 546 38.14 -32.57 -43.27
N THR A 547 37.65 -33.43 -42.38
CA THR A 547 36.21 -33.63 -42.15
C THR A 547 35.83 -33.16 -40.78
N ARG A 548 34.63 -32.56 -40.67
CA ARG A 548 34.07 -32.10 -39.39
C ARG A 548 33.69 -33.30 -38.52
N VAL A 549 33.97 -33.21 -37.24
CA VAL A 549 33.46 -34.12 -36.22
C VAL A 549 32.18 -33.57 -35.66
N HIS A 550 31.14 -34.36 -35.67
CA HIS A 550 29.84 -33.98 -35.13
C HIS A 550 29.68 -34.61 -33.75
N TYR A 551 29.22 -33.77 -32.82
CA TYR A 551 28.94 -34.13 -31.44
C TYR A 551 27.44 -33.99 -31.20
N GLU A 552 26.81 -35.03 -30.67
CA GLU A 552 25.39 -35.01 -30.32
C GLU A 552 25.23 -35.51 -28.88
N PRO A 553 24.32 -34.94 -28.06
CA PRO A 553 24.13 -35.35 -26.68
C PRO A 553 23.84 -36.83 -26.54
N GLY A 554 24.58 -37.53 -25.67
CA GLY A 554 24.38 -38.96 -25.38
C GLY A 554 24.73 -39.91 -26.52
N LYS A 555 25.32 -39.44 -27.64
CA LYS A 555 25.77 -40.28 -28.75
C LYS A 555 27.27 -40.18 -28.94
N PRO A 556 27.91 -41.27 -29.46
CA PRO A 556 29.32 -41.22 -29.81
C PRO A 556 29.54 -40.22 -30.96
N PRO A 557 30.71 -39.52 -30.98
CA PRO A 557 31.05 -38.56 -32.03
C PRO A 557 31.13 -39.28 -33.39
N TRP A 558 30.73 -38.57 -34.47
CA TRP A 558 30.69 -39.13 -35.79
C TRP A 558 31.29 -38.21 -36.86
N ILE A 559 31.81 -38.83 -37.92
CA ILE A 559 32.32 -38.14 -39.09
C ILE A 559 31.66 -38.69 -40.36
N ALA A 560 31.53 -37.86 -41.37
CA ALA A 560 31.04 -38.30 -42.69
C ALA A 560 31.98 -37.80 -43.80
N SER A 561 32.42 -38.69 -44.65
CA SER A 561 33.13 -38.32 -45.88
C SER A 561 32.97 -39.42 -46.93
N ARG A 562 33.42 -39.13 -48.16
CA ARG A 562 33.41 -40.12 -49.21
C ARG A 562 34.30 -41.29 -48.82
N LEU A 563 33.87 -42.50 -49.14
CA LEU A 563 34.60 -43.72 -48.83
C LEU A 563 36.06 -43.67 -49.31
N GLN A 564 36.34 -43.04 -50.45
CA GLN A 564 37.66 -42.81 -50.98
C GLN A 564 38.57 -41.95 -50.11
N ASP A 565 38.01 -41.07 -49.32
CA ASP A 565 38.79 -40.21 -48.44
C ASP A 565 39.41 -40.98 -47.28
N PHE A 566 38.88 -42.20 -46.98
CA PHE A 566 39.38 -43.12 -45.96
C PHE A 566 40.35 -44.14 -46.45
N PHE A 567 40.66 -44.19 -47.74
CA PHE A 567 41.64 -45.11 -48.27
C PHE A 567 43.02 -44.90 -47.62
N GLY A 568 43.65 -45.97 -47.15
CA GLY A 568 44.85 -45.91 -46.34
C GLY A 568 44.63 -45.84 -44.82
N MET A 569 43.39 -45.70 -44.37
CA MET A 569 43.05 -45.71 -42.95
C MET A 569 42.67 -47.14 -42.52
N ARG A 570 43.56 -47.81 -41.79
CA ARG A 570 43.36 -49.22 -41.37
C ARG A 570 42.45 -49.31 -40.13
N GLU A 571 42.52 -48.38 -39.24
CA GLU A 571 41.78 -48.39 -37.98
C GLU A 571 40.82 -47.19 -37.89
N THR A 572 39.77 -47.38 -37.14
CA THR A 572 38.80 -46.28 -36.83
C THR A 572 39.48 -45.18 -36.00
N PRO A 573 39.34 -43.90 -36.37
CA PRO A 573 39.88 -42.83 -35.57
C PRO A 573 39.31 -42.86 -34.14
N ARG A 574 40.15 -42.61 -33.16
CA ARG A 574 39.79 -42.56 -31.75
C ARG A 574 40.10 -41.17 -31.19
N ILE A 575 39.14 -40.60 -30.52
CA ILE A 575 39.26 -39.25 -29.92
C ILE A 575 38.85 -39.29 -28.45
N GLY A 576 39.13 -38.20 -27.74
CA GLY A 576 38.84 -38.09 -26.31
C GLY A 576 39.88 -38.76 -25.41
N SER A 577 39.86 -38.41 -24.12
CA SER A 577 40.72 -39.00 -23.08
C SER A 577 40.54 -40.50 -22.93
N GLN A 578 39.35 -41.01 -23.20
CA GLN A 578 39.01 -42.45 -23.16
C GLN A 578 39.23 -43.16 -24.48
N ARG A 579 39.83 -42.50 -25.49
CA ARG A 579 40.06 -43.05 -26.83
C ARG A 579 38.81 -43.67 -27.46
N THR A 580 37.69 -42.94 -27.39
CA THR A 580 36.40 -43.37 -27.93
C THR A 580 36.46 -43.49 -29.45
N PRO A 581 36.03 -44.63 -30.05
CA PRO A 581 36.02 -44.78 -31.51
C PRO A 581 34.95 -43.84 -32.12
N VAL A 582 35.33 -43.12 -33.16
CA VAL A 582 34.43 -42.26 -33.92
C VAL A 582 33.53 -43.09 -34.83
N VAL A 583 32.24 -42.80 -34.87
CA VAL A 583 31.34 -43.42 -35.86
C VAL A 583 31.64 -42.84 -37.23
N VAL A 584 31.98 -43.73 -38.19
CA VAL A 584 32.32 -43.32 -39.54
C VAL A 584 31.15 -43.57 -40.49
N HIS A 585 30.61 -42.51 -41.07
CA HIS A 585 29.64 -42.60 -42.15
C HIS A 585 30.36 -42.52 -43.50
N LEU A 586 30.45 -43.68 -44.13
CA LEU A 586 31.09 -43.85 -45.44
C LEU A 586 30.09 -43.45 -46.54
N LEU A 587 30.39 -42.41 -47.31
CA LEU A 587 29.51 -41.90 -48.35
C LEU A 587 29.96 -42.33 -49.76
N ALA A 588 29.01 -42.61 -50.61
CA ALA A 588 29.24 -42.75 -52.05
C ALA A 588 29.63 -41.41 -52.69
N PRO A 589 30.15 -41.39 -53.92
CA PRO A 589 30.45 -40.14 -54.63
C PRO A 589 29.28 -39.15 -54.75
N ASN A 590 28.03 -39.67 -54.70
CA ASN A 590 26.81 -38.87 -54.72
C ASN A 590 26.33 -38.43 -53.31
N GLN A 591 27.18 -38.53 -52.29
CA GLN A 591 26.91 -38.17 -50.89
C GLN A 591 25.89 -39.06 -50.13
N ARG A 592 25.41 -40.17 -50.76
CA ARG A 592 24.53 -41.12 -50.05
C ARG A 592 25.34 -42.01 -49.14
N ALA A 593 24.80 -42.31 -47.94
CA ALA A 593 25.44 -43.26 -47.04
C ALA A 593 25.53 -44.64 -47.66
N VAL A 594 26.74 -45.22 -47.66
CA VAL A 594 27.03 -46.57 -48.09
C VAL A 594 27.04 -47.49 -46.88
N GLN A 595 27.71 -47.06 -45.82
CA GLN A 595 27.85 -47.80 -44.59
C GLN A 595 28.13 -46.88 -43.42
N THR A 596 27.65 -47.24 -42.24
CA THR A 596 28.02 -46.64 -40.97
C THR A 596 28.74 -47.68 -40.12
N THR A 597 29.92 -47.36 -39.60
CA THR A 597 30.73 -48.32 -38.83
C THR A 597 31.54 -47.64 -37.74
N THR A 598 31.74 -48.33 -36.64
CA THR A 598 32.73 -48.04 -35.59
C THR A 598 33.97 -48.97 -35.67
N ASP A 599 33.93 -49.96 -36.59
CA ASP A 599 35.00 -50.87 -36.88
C ASP A 599 35.38 -50.78 -38.38
N LEU A 600 36.28 -49.83 -38.67
CA LEU A 600 36.72 -49.61 -40.05
C LEU A 600 37.57 -50.76 -40.58
N ALA A 601 38.36 -51.39 -39.70
CA ALA A 601 39.16 -52.55 -40.08
C ALA A 601 38.27 -53.72 -40.54
N GLY A 602 37.27 -54.05 -39.71
CA GLY A 602 36.31 -55.09 -40.05
C GLY A 602 35.45 -54.79 -41.29
N PHE A 603 35.18 -53.48 -41.51
CA PHE A 603 34.50 -53.02 -42.73
C PHE A 603 35.37 -53.33 -43.97
N TRP A 604 36.69 -53.02 -43.97
CA TRP A 604 37.56 -53.24 -45.07
C TRP A 604 37.70 -54.74 -45.41
N GLU A 605 37.79 -55.59 -44.37
CA GLU A 605 37.94 -57.01 -44.55
C GLU A 605 36.65 -57.73 -44.99
N ARG A 606 35.54 -57.43 -44.39
CA ARG A 606 34.29 -58.18 -44.53
C ARG A 606 33.29 -57.60 -45.51
N LEU A 607 33.09 -56.28 -45.48
CA LEU A 607 32.00 -55.64 -46.22
C LEU A 607 32.47 -54.94 -47.50
N TYR A 608 33.67 -54.39 -47.50
CA TYR A 608 34.19 -53.64 -48.63
C TYR A 608 34.24 -54.41 -49.93
N PRO A 609 34.62 -55.71 -49.98
CA PRO A 609 34.62 -56.47 -51.21
C PRO A 609 33.28 -56.56 -51.94
N GLN A 610 32.20 -56.60 -51.20
CA GLN A 610 30.84 -56.54 -51.77
C GLN A 610 30.46 -55.13 -52.20
N VAL A 611 30.63 -54.13 -51.33
CA VAL A 611 30.38 -52.72 -51.57
C VAL A 611 31.18 -52.19 -52.76
N ARG A 612 32.44 -52.62 -52.86
CA ARG A 612 33.32 -52.29 -54.00
C ARG A 612 32.71 -52.72 -55.34
N ARG A 613 32.21 -53.97 -55.47
CA ARG A 613 31.58 -54.47 -56.70
C ARG A 613 30.37 -53.64 -57.10
N GLU A 614 29.54 -53.19 -56.16
CA GLU A 614 28.41 -52.31 -56.41
C GLU A 614 28.86 -50.93 -56.84
N LEU A 615 29.83 -50.35 -56.14
CA LEU A 615 30.33 -49.01 -56.38
C LEU A 615 31.08 -48.90 -57.69
N MET A 616 31.87 -49.90 -58.07
CA MET A 616 32.53 -49.99 -59.39
C MET A 616 31.54 -50.02 -60.54
N ARG A 617 30.43 -50.73 -60.38
CA ARG A 617 29.36 -50.81 -61.35
C ARG A 617 28.62 -49.47 -61.49
N ARG A 618 28.39 -48.78 -60.37
CA ARG A 618 27.61 -47.56 -60.33
C ARG A 618 28.43 -46.29 -60.55
N TYR A 619 29.71 -46.30 -60.20
CA TYR A 619 30.64 -45.17 -60.31
C TYR A 619 31.97 -45.62 -60.98
N PRO A 620 31.98 -46.05 -62.28
CA PRO A 620 33.14 -46.60 -62.94
C PRO A 620 34.29 -45.61 -63.17
N ARG A 621 34.02 -44.29 -63.07
CA ARG A 621 35.04 -43.23 -63.23
C ARG A 621 35.89 -43.01 -61.99
N HIS A 622 35.57 -43.66 -60.85
CA HIS A 622 36.28 -43.51 -59.59
C HIS A 622 37.19 -44.72 -59.34
N SER A 623 38.31 -44.50 -58.69
CA SER A 623 39.25 -45.61 -58.29
C SER A 623 38.69 -46.39 -57.12
N TRP A 624 38.67 -47.70 -57.23
CA TRP A 624 38.20 -48.67 -56.23
C TRP A 624 39.26 -49.78 -56.02
N PRO A 625 40.37 -49.50 -55.30
CA PRO A 625 41.44 -50.48 -55.07
C PRO A 625 40.92 -51.72 -54.35
N GLU A 626 41.63 -52.86 -54.51
CA GLU A 626 41.31 -54.15 -53.83
C GLU A 626 41.68 -54.12 -52.37
N ARG A 627 42.73 -53.40 -52.06
CA ARG A 627 43.21 -53.13 -50.70
C ARG A 627 43.27 -51.60 -50.51
N PRO A 628 42.23 -51.02 -49.94
CA PRO A 628 42.15 -49.58 -49.73
C PRO A 628 43.05 -49.04 -48.63
#